data_0fbcb9b8bb341527888195da88dcb07f
#
_entry.id   0fbcb9b8bb341527888195da88dcb07f
#
_cell.length_a   1.000
_cell.length_b   1.000
_cell.length_c   1.000
_cell.angle_alpha   90.00
_cell.angle_beta   90.00
_cell.angle_gamma   90.00
#
_symmetry.space_group_name_H-M   'P 1'
#
loop_
_entity.id
_entity.type
_entity.pdbx_description
1 polymer ?
#
loop_
_entity_poly.entity_id
_entity_poly.type
_entity_poly.pdbx_seq_one_letter_code
_entity_poly.pdbx_strand_id
1 'polypeptide(L)'
;MRLLLRHQACLVLVAVLIFMTNLGGYALFNEDEPKNATCGAEMFRRGDWLVPTFNESLRTDKPILVYWLMLVSYTVFGVSEFSARFASSLLSVGTTLLTYHLGRKLYSAEIGFFASLILCTSLLFSAVGRASTPDATLIFFITLAFTCYVWVVAWQRNGNFSGGEQDCEPQQQAGEGSTLANTTDVQSPGSRVEPRPLPMNWRLATPFFVAIGFAVLAKGPVGVVLPAAILMLFLLITFRERDQELEKLKPIAGPWWRRGGSMLRQLFGWERILEAVRGVHFGIGFGIVLAVALPWYLAVGIKTDGNWLRGFFLDHNLGRALSAKENHNGFPFYSLYYLVVIHLSCFP
;
A
#
# COMPACT_ATOMS: atom_id res chain seq x y z
N MET A 1 4.25 25.77 -7.16
CA MET A 1 4.46 25.71 -5.70
C MET A 1 3.24 26.17 -4.89
N ARG A 2 2.65 27.35 -5.16
CA ARG A 2 1.48 27.88 -4.42
C ARG A 2 0.23 26.98 -4.48
N LEU A 3 -0.10 26.39 -5.66
CA LEU A 3 -1.24 25.48 -5.82
C LEU A 3 -1.06 24.20 -4.99
N LEU A 4 0.13 23.62 -4.99
CA LEU A 4 0.46 22.44 -4.20
C LEU A 4 0.22 22.69 -2.71
N LEU A 5 0.73 23.79 -2.18
CA LEU A 5 0.56 24.17 -0.77
C LEU A 5 -0.94 24.40 -0.42
N ARG A 6 -1.71 24.99 -1.31
CA ARG A 6 -3.16 25.19 -1.12
C ARG A 6 -3.91 23.86 -1.05
N HIS A 7 -3.63 22.93 -1.98
CA HIS A 7 -4.24 21.60 -1.96
C HIS A 7 -3.90 20.85 -0.69
N GLN A 8 -2.61 20.82 -0.29
CA GLN A 8 -2.19 20.16 0.94
C GLN A 8 -2.82 20.78 2.19
N ALA A 9 -2.82 22.11 2.29
CA ALA A 9 -3.42 22.80 3.45
C ALA A 9 -4.94 22.52 3.55
N CYS A 10 -5.64 22.53 2.42
CA CYS A 10 -7.07 22.19 2.37
C CYS A 10 -7.31 20.73 2.79
N LEU A 11 -6.54 19.78 2.25
CA LEU A 11 -6.66 18.36 2.60
C LEU A 11 -6.33 18.08 4.06
N VAL A 12 -5.28 18.72 4.60
CA VAL A 12 -4.95 18.61 6.03
C VAL A 12 -6.09 19.14 6.88
N LEU A 13 -6.61 20.33 6.57
CA LEU A 13 -7.73 20.90 7.30
C LEU A 13 -8.95 19.99 7.31
N VAL A 14 -9.37 19.52 6.12
CA VAL A 14 -10.52 18.62 5.98
C VAL A 14 -10.29 17.29 6.71
N ALA A 15 -9.13 16.68 6.51
CA ALA A 15 -8.79 15.40 7.16
C ALA A 15 -8.71 15.55 8.69
N VAL A 16 -8.10 16.61 9.21
CA VAL A 16 -8.08 16.88 10.67
C VAL A 16 -9.49 17.08 11.19
N LEU A 17 -10.34 17.84 10.51
CA LEU A 17 -11.73 18.02 10.91
C LEU A 17 -12.50 16.68 10.95
N ILE A 18 -12.30 15.81 9.96
CA ILE A 18 -12.99 14.51 9.90
C ILE A 18 -12.44 13.55 10.96
N PHE A 19 -11.13 13.39 11.05
CA PHE A 19 -10.53 12.34 11.88
C PHE A 19 -10.32 12.74 13.33
N MET A 20 -10.06 14.02 13.65
CA MET A 20 -9.70 14.47 15.01
C MET A 20 -10.87 15.07 15.78
N THR A 21 -11.93 15.54 15.11
CA THR A 21 -13.04 16.20 15.80
C THR A 21 -13.77 15.21 16.71
N ASN A 22 -13.93 15.57 17.98
CA ASN A 22 -14.63 14.79 19.00
C ASN A 22 -14.13 13.34 19.13
N LEU A 23 -12.82 13.11 18.98
CA LEU A 23 -12.21 11.77 18.96
C LEU A 23 -12.36 11.01 20.28
N GLY A 24 -12.33 11.72 21.40
CA GLY A 24 -12.53 11.17 22.76
C GLY A 24 -13.94 11.36 23.33
N GLY A 25 -14.87 11.95 22.57
CA GLY A 25 -16.18 12.33 23.09
C GLY A 25 -17.23 11.21 23.13
N TYR A 26 -16.87 9.99 22.69
CA TYR A 26 -17.76 8.81 22.73
C TYR A 26 -17.00 7.58 23.18
N ALA A 27 -17.70 6.68 23.86
CA ALA A 27 -17.13 5.41 24.34
C ALA A 27 -16.52 4.58 23.18
N LEU A 28 -15.57 3.72 23.51
CA LEU A 28 -14.99 2.78 22.54
C LEU A 28 -16.09 1.87 22.01
N PHE A 29 -16.18 1.80 20.70
CA PHE A 29 -17.26 1.11 19.98
C PHE A 29 -16.74 -0.20 19.39
N ASN A 30 -17.63 -1.19 19.22
CA ASN A 30 -17.31 -2.52 18.71
C ASN A 30 -16.44 -3.35 19.70
N GLU A 31 -16.26 -4.63 19.41
CA GLU A 31 -15.46 -5.53 20.25
C GLU A 31 -13.96 -5.26 20.18
N ASP A 32 -13.44 -4.89 19.00
CA ASP A 32 -12.00 -4.75 18.78
C ASP A 32 -11.42 -3.49 19.44
N GLU A 33 -12.13 -2.36 19.45
CA GLU A 33 -11.62 -1.12 20.03
C GLU A 33 -11.33 -1.23 21.54
N PRO A 34 -12.30 -1.63 22.38
CA PRO A 34 -12.05 -1.78 23.82
C PRO A 34 -10.93 -2.79 24.11
N LYS A 35 -10.93 -3.92 23.40
CA LYS A 35 -9.92 -4.96 23.56
C LYS A 35 -8.51 -4.43 23.24
N ASN A 36 -8.35 -3.66 22.16
CA ASN A 36 -7.06 -3.08 21.79
C ASN A 36 -6.63 -1.98 22.76
N ALA A 37 -7.54 -1.08 23.13
CA ALA A 37 -7.25 0.01 24.05
C ALA A 37 -6.89 -0.51 25.46
N THR A 38 -7.61 -1.52 25.96
CA THR A 38 -7.31 -2.17 27.25
C THR A 38 -5.95 -2.86 27.19
N CYS A 39 -5.65 -3.60 26.13
CA CYS A 39 -4.35 -4.22 25.93
C CYS A 39 -3.22 -3.17 25.97
N GLY A 40 -3.35 -2.07 25.21
CA GLY A 40 -2.39 -0.98 25.25
C GLY A 40 -2.25 -0.34 26.64
N ALA A 41 -3.38 -0.17 27.36
CA ALA A 41 -3.37 0.39 28.73
C ALA A 41 -2.71 -0.56 29.73
N GLU A 42 -2.91 -1.87 29.63
CA GLU A 42 -2.21 -2.87 30.44
C GLU A 42 -0.72 -2.86 30.20
N MET A 43 -0.30 -2.84 28.93
CA MET A 43 1.12 -2.73 28.55
C MET A 43 1.72 -1.43 29.12
N PHE A 44 1.02 -0.30 29.01
CA PHE A 44 1.46 0.98 29.53
C PHE A 44 1.67 0.96 31.05
N ARG A 45 0.69 0.43 31.81
CA ARG A 45 0.76 0.32 33.27
C ARG A 45 1.89 -0.59 33.75
N ARG A 46 2.18 -1.67 33.00
CA ARG A 46 3.28 -2.60 33.32
C ARG A 46 4.64 -2.12 32.85
N GLY A 47 4.70 -1.06 32.04
CA GLY A 47 5.91 -0.64 31.36
C GLY A 47 6.47 -1.68 30.37
N ASP A 48 5.65 -2.63 29.94
CA ASP A 48 6.05 -3.71 29.02
C ASP A 48 5.67 -3.37 27.57
N TRP A 49 6.67 -3.04 26.78
CA TRP A 49 6.53 -2.69 25.35
C TRP A 49 6.61 -3.91 24.43
N LEU A 50 6.71 -5.11 24.98
CA LEU A 50 6.99 -6.31 24.20
C LEU A 50 5.80 -7.27 24.12
N VAL A 51 5.17 -7.59 25.27
CA VAL A 51 4.15 -8.64 25.36
C VAL A 51 2.75 -8.04 25.53
N PRO A 52 1.88 -8.15 24.51
CA PRO A 52 0.51 -7.71 24.63
C PRO A 52 -0.32 -8.67 25.51
N THR A 53 -1.09 -8.11 26.44
CA THR A 53 -2.04 -8.87 27.28
C THR A 53 -3.40 -8.19 27.28
N PHE A 54 -4.44 -8.97 27.55
CA PHE A 54 -5.80 -8.50 27.74
C PHE A 54 -6.43 -9.28 28.90
N ASN A 55 -6.87 -8.57 29.92
CA ASN A 55 -7.33 -9.14 31.18
C ASN A 55 -6.26 -10.11 31.77
N GLU A 56 -5.02 -9.64 31.82
CA GLU A 56 -3.86 -10.37 32.32
C GLU A 56 -3.47 -11.65 31.53
N SER A 57 -4.27 -12.02 30.54
CA SER A 57 -4.03 -13.16 29.67
C SER A 57 -3.26 -12.74 28.40
N LEU A 58 -2.45 -13.64 27.86
CA LEU A 58 -1.68 -13.39 26.65
C LEU A 58 -2.60 -13.10 25.46
N ARG A 59 -2.42 -11.95 24.80
CA ARG A 59 -3.21 -11.57 23.63
C ARG A 59 -2.44 -11.84 22.35
N THR A 60 -2.91 -12.80 21.57
CA THR A 60 -2.27 -13.28 20.35
C THR A 60 -2.95 -12.83 19.06
N ASP A 61 -3.94 -11.92 19.13
CA ASP A 61 -4.78 -11.55 17.99
C ASP A 61 -4.11 -10.61 17.00
N LYS A 62 -3.29 -9.70 17.48
CA LYS A 62 -2.71 -8.60 16.68
C LYS A 62 -1.22 -8.44 17.00
N PRO A 63 -0.40 -8.09 15.99
CA PRO A 63 1.01 -7.74 16.21
C PRO A 63 1.16 -6.38 16.93
N ILE A 64 2.39 -6.01 17.24
CA ILE A 64 2.73 -4.99 18.23
C ILE A 64 2.52 -3.54 17.78
N LEU A 65 2.59 -3.22 16.49
CA LEU A 65 2.74 -1.84 16.03
C LEU A 65 1.60 -0.93 16.49
N VAL A 66 0.36 -1.41 16.47
CA VAL A 66 -0.79 -0.63 16.96
C VAL A 66 -0.64 -0.29 18.44
N TYR A 67 -0.14 -1.23 19.24
CA TYR A 67 0.09 -1.02 20.67
C TYR A 67 1.24 -0.04 20.91
N TRP A 68 2.36 -0.13 20.18
CA TRP A 68 3.43 0.86 20.27
C TRP A 68 2.94 2.28 20.00
N LEU A 69 2.11 2.45 18.96
CA LEU A 69 1.52 3.75 18.64
C LEU A 69 0.59 4.25 19.76
N MET A 70 -0.20 3.35 20.38
CA MET A 70 -1.01 3.69 21.55
C MET A 70 -0.15 4.06 22.75
N LEU A 71 0.91 3.28 23.05
CA LEU A 71 1.83 3.55 24.15
C LEU A 71 2.47 4.94 24.03
N VAL A 72 2.91 5.32 22.84
CA VAL A 72 3.40 6.67 22.55
C VAL A 72 2.32 7.71 22.83
N SER A 73 1.09 7.49 22.36
CA SER A 73 -0.04 8.39 22.60
C SER A 73 -0.37 8.50 24.10
N TYR A 74 -0.36 7.38 24.84
CA TYR A 74 -0.61 7.35 26.28
C TYR A 74 0.48 8.05 27.08
N THR A 75 1.72 7.99 26.61
CA THR A 75 2.83 8.73 27.24
C THR A 75 2.64 10.25 27.14
N VAL A 76 2.09 10.72 26.00
CA VAL A 76 1.91 12.16 25.73
C VAL A 76 0.61 12.71 26.34
N PHE A 77 -0.50 11.98 26.20
CA PHE A 77 -1.84 12.49 26.50
C PHE A 77 -2.50 11.78 27.71
N GLY A 78 -1.83 10.82 28.33
CA GLY A 78 -2.45 9.95 29.33
C GLY A 78 -3.36 8.89 28.69
N VAL A 79 -3.83 7.95 29.52
CA VAL A 79 -4.73 6.85 29.06
C VAL A 79 -6.17 7.36 28.97
N SER A 80 -6.71 7.41 27.75
CA SER A 80 -8.08 7.84 27.47
C SER A 80 -8.53 7.30 26.10
N GLU A 81 -9.82 7.42 25.79
CA GLU A 81 -10.40 7.07 24.49
C GLU A 81 -9.77 7.91 23.37
N PHE A 82 -9.48 9.19 23.64
CA PHE A 82 -8.79 10.07 22.70
C PHE A 82 -7.42 9.52 22.33
N SER A 83 -6.60 9.24 23.33
CA SER A 83 -5.22 8.80 23.10
C SER A 83 -5.14 7.40 22.49
N ALA A 84 -6.11 6.51 22.76
CA ALA A 84 -6.21 5.22 22.10
C ALA A 84 -6.42 5.34 20.59
N ARG A 85 -7.22 6.33 20.15
CA ARG A 85 -7.57 6.56 18.74
C ARG A 85 -6.63 7.51 18.01
N PHE A 86 -5.89 8.34 18.74
CA PHE A 86 -5.10 9.44 18.19
C PHE A 86 -4.15 8.98 17.08
N ALA A 87 -3.41 7.90 17.30
CA ALA A 87 -2.46 7.39 16.31
C ALA A 87 -3.14 6.95 15.01
N SER A 88 -4.27 6.23 15.08
CA SER A 88 -5.04 5.82 13.91
C SER A 88 -5.53 7.03 13.11
N SER A 89 -6.04 8.04 13.81
CA SER A 89 -6.52 9.28 13.19
C SER A 89 -5.38 10.07 12.54
N LEU A 90 -4.23 10.18 13.18
CA LEU A 90 -3.05 10.84 12.63
C LEU A 90 -2.54 10.13 11.36
N LEU A 91 -2.48 8.80 11.38
CA LEU A 91 -2.08 8.01 10.23
C LEU A 91 -3.10 8.11 9.08
N SER A 92 -4.39 8.29 9.38
CA SER A 92 -5.42 8.51 8.36
C SER A 92 -5.30 9.87 7.68
N VAL A 93 -4.93 10.92 8.42
CA VAL A 93 -4.51 12.21 7.84
C VAL A 93 -3.30 12.00 6.92
N GLY A 94 -2.29 11.26 7.39
CA GLY A 94 -1.13 10.90 6.59
C GLY A 94 -1.49 10.12 5.31
N THR A 95 -2.40 9.15 5.40
CA THR A 95 -2.88 8.38 4.24
C THR A 95 -3.57 9.27 3.21
N THR A 96 -4.36 10.23 3.65
CA THR A 96 -5.00 11.24 2.79
C THR A 96 -3.96 12.01 1.99
N LEU A 97 -2.88 12.47 2.64
CA LEU A 97 -1.78 13.18 1.99
C LEU A 97 -0.98 12.28 1.04
N LEU A 98 -0.69 11.05 1.43
CA LEU A 98 -0.01 10.08 0.58
C LEU A 98 -0.82 9.79 -0.69
N THR A 99 -2.14 9.65 -0.56
CA THR A 99 -3.05 9.47 -1.70
C THR A 99 -3.00 10.67 -2.66
N TYR A 100 -2.95 11.89 -2.14
CA TYR A 100 -2.73 13.10 -2.95
C TYR A 100 -1.43 13.03 -3.73
N HIS A 101 -0.34 12.71 -3.06
CA HIS A 101 0.97 12.62 -3.71
C HIS A 101 1.02 11.51 -4.74
N LEU A 102 0.41 10.37 -4.47
CA LEU A 102 0.31 9.24 -5.37
C LEU A 102 -0.50 9.61 -6.62
N GLY A 103 -1.72 10.13 -6.44
CA GLY A 103 -2.59 10.54 -7.54
C GLY A 103 -1.99 11.66 -8.40
N ARG A 104 -1.34 12.64 -7.76
CA ARG A 104 -0.61 13.70 -8.46
C ARG A 104 0.55 13.18 -9.32
N LYS A 105 1.25 12.15 -8.84
CA LYS A 105 2.40 11.59 -9.54
C LYS A 105 1.98 10.68 -10.69
N LEU A 106 0.87 9.97 -10.53
CA LEU A 106 0.36 9.04 -11.55
C LEU A 106 -0.45 9.77 -12.64
N TYR A 107 -1.17 10.82 -12.28
CA TYR A 107 -2.11 11.51 -13.16
C TYR A 107 -1.90 13.04 -13.15
N SER A 108 -2.62 13.76 -12.28
CA SER A 108 -2.52 15.21 -12.14
C SER A 108 -2.75 15.67 -10.70
N ALA A 109 -2.46 16.96 -10.42
CA ALA A 109 -2.67 17.53 -9.09
C ALA A 109 -4.16 17.58 -8.71
N GLU A 110 -5.03 17.82 -9.67
CA GLU A 110 -6.49 17.88 -9.48
C GLU A 110 -7.03 16.48 -9.20
N ILE A 111 -6.64 15.46 -9.98
CA ILE A 111 -7.05 14.07 -9.75
C ILE A 111 -6.57 13.60 -8.38
N GLY A 112 -5.32 13.89 -8.00
CA GLY A 112 -4.81 13.58 -6.68
C GLY A 112 -5.60 14.26 -5.56
N PHE A 113 -6.00 15.52 -5.73
CA PHE A 113 -6.79 16.26 -4.77
C PHE A 113 -8.19 15.64 -4.58
N PHE A 114 -8.93 15.41 -5.66
CA PHE A 114 -10.25 14.80 -5.57
C PHE A 114 -10.22 13.36 -5.06
N ALA A 115 -9.25 12.55 -5.48
CA ALA A 115 -9.08 11.20 -4.97
C ALA A 115 -8.86 11.16 -3.45
N SER A 116 -8.05 12.09 -2.93
CA SER A 116 -7.82 12.23 -1.49
C SER A 116 -9.05 12.73 -0.73
N LEU A 117 -9.79 13.65 -1.33
CA LEU A 117 -11.02 14.18 -0.75
C LEU A 117 -12.08 13.07 -0.67
N ILE A 118 -12.29 12.32 -1.74
CA ILE A 118 -13.20 11.16 -1.78
C ILE A 118 -12.77 10.12 -0.72
N LEU A 119 -11.48 9.82 -0.64
CA LEU A 119 -10.98 8.85 0.36
C LEU A 119 -11.30 9.31 1.78
N CYS A 120 -10.93 10.53 2.16
CA CYS A 120 -11.10 10.99 3.54
C CYS A 120 -12.57 11.20 3.93
N THR A 121 -13.47 11.42 2.96
CA THR A 121 -14.91 11.55 3.21
C THR A 121 -15.66 10.23 3.08
N SER A 122 -15.01 9.15 2.57
CA SER A 122 -15.67 7.85 2.46
C SER A 122 -16.02 7.28 3.85
N LEU A 123 -17.22 6.75 3.99
CA LEU A 123 -17.78 6.31 5.27
C LEU A 123 -16.89 5.29 5.97
N LEU A 124 -16.46 4.25 5.24
CA LEU A 124 -15.65 3.17 5.82
C LEU A 124 -14.28 3.67 6.26
N PHE A 125 -13.59 4.45 5.43
CA PHE A 125 -12.27 4.96 5.78
C PHE A 125 -12.34 5.94 6.95
N SER A 126 -13.39 6.77 7.03
CA SER A 126 -13.63 7.67 8.15
C SER A 126 -13.87 6.89 9.45
N ALA A 127 -14.65 5.83 9.40
CA ALA A 127 -14.89 4.97 10.57
C ALA A 127 -13.60 4.27 11.04
N VAL A 128 -12.88 3.62 10.13
CA VAL A 128 -11.62 2.92 10.42
C VAL A 128 -10.54 3.87 10.91
N GLY A 129 -10.44 5.07 10.30
CA GLY A 129 -9.46 6.08 10.67
C GLY A 129 -9.66 6.66 12.06
N ARG A 130 -10.87 6.59 12.60
CA ARG A 130 -11.22 7.06 13.95
C ARG A 130 -11.25 5.94 15.00
N ALA A 131 -11.01 4.71 14.61
CA ALA A 131 -11.06 3.54 15.49
C ALA A 131 -9.66 3.16 16.00
N SER A 132 -9.56 2.69 17.23
CA SER A 132 -8.31 2.16 17.81
C SER A 132 -8.05 0.72 17.32
N THR A 133 -7.94 0.56 15.99
CA THR A 133 -7.71 -0.73 15.32
C THR A 133 -6.44 -0.69 14.46
N PRO A 134 -5.85 -1.84 14.13
CA PRO A 134 -4.65 -1.89 13.30
C PRO A 134 -4.89 -1.52 11.83
N ASP A 135 -6.17 -1.37 11.42
CA ASP A 135 -6.53 -1.19 10.01
C ASP A 135 -6.02 0.12 9.43
N ALA A 136 -6.20 1.24 10.15
CA ALA A 136 -5.66 2.54 9.73
C ALA A 136 -4.13 2.51 9.58
N THR A 137 -3.45 1.82 10.51
CA THR A 137 -1.99 1.65 10.47
C THR A 137 -1.57 0.82 9.26
N LEU A 138 -2.27 -0.29 8.98
CA LEU A 138 -2.02 -1.12 7.81
C LEU A 138 -2.19 -0.33 6.51
N ILE A 139 -3.32 0.38 6.35
CA ILE A 139 -3.63 1.17 5.15
C ILE A 139 -2.57 2.25 4.93
N PHE A 140 -2.15 2.93 5.99
CA PHE A 140 -1.09 3.93 5.91
C PHE A 140 0.22 3.36 5.36
N PHE A 141 0.71 2.26 5.93
CA PHE A 141 1.99 1.68 5.51
C PHE A 141 1.93 1.05 4.12
N ILE A 142 0.80 0.47 3.72
CA ILE A 142 0.59 -0.01 2.34
C ILE A 142 0.60 1.18 1.37
N THR A 143 -0.13 2.25 1.68
CA THR A 143 -0.17 3.45 0.83
C THR A 143 1.20 4.12 0.74
N LEU A 144 1.94 4.17 1.85
CA LEU A 144 3.32 4.66 1.90
C LEU A 144 4.23 3.82 1.02
N ALA A 145 4.12 2.48 1.08
CA ALA A 145 4.89 1.59 0.23
C ALA A 145 4.65 1.88 -1.24
N PHE A 146 3.40 1.95 -1.70
CA PHE A 146 3.10 2.27 -3.09
C PHE A 146 3.52 3.69 -3.49
N THR A 147 3.42 4.64 -2.59
CA THR A 147 3.93 6.00 -2.82
C THR A 147 5.44 5.96 -3.06
N CYS A 148 6.20 5.26 -2.21
CA CYS A 148 7.64 5.08 -2.40
C CYS A 148 7.96 4.39 -3.72
N TYR A 149 7.22 3.32 -4.08
CA TYR A 149 7.39 2.61 -5.35
C TYR A 149 7.23 3.54 -6.55
N VAL A 150 6.13 4.27 -6.62
CA VAL A 150 5.84 5.20 -7.73
C VAL A 150 6.89 6.32 -7.81
N TRP A 151 7.37 6.82 -6.68
CA TRP A 151 8.40 7.84 -6.64
C TRP A 151 9.74 7.31 -7.17
N VAL A 152 10.12 6.10 -6.80
CA VAL A 152 11.35 5.45 -7.28
C VAL A 152 11.29 5.22 -8.79
N VAL A 153 10.19 4.65 -9.28
CA VAL A 153 10.01 4.42 -10.73
C VAL A 153 10.04 5.73 -11.52
N ALA A 154 9.37 6.77 -11.02
CA ALA A 154 9.36 8.07 -11.69
C ALA A 154 10.73 8.76 -11.65
N TRP A 155 11.50 8.60 -10.58
CA TRP A 155 12.86 9.15 -10.45
C TRP A 155 13.83 8.47 -11.43
N GLN A 156 13.78 7.14 -11.53
CA GLN A 156 14.62 6.37 -12.47
C GLN A 156 14.32 6.75 -13.93
N ARG A 157 13.06 7.00 -14.29
CA ARG A 157 12.69 7.46 -15.64
C ARG A 157 13.30 8.82 -15.96
N ASN A 158 13.25 9.76 -15.04
CA ASN A 158 13.80 11.10 -15.26
C ASN A 158 15.35 11.08 -15.33
N GLY A 159 16.01 10.23 -14.54
CA GLY A 159 17.47 10.09 -14.54
C GLY A 159 18.04 9.44 -15.81
N ASN A 160 17.31 8.50 -16.42
CA ASN A 160 17.73 7.87 -17.67
C ASN A 160 17.53 8.78 -18.91
N PHE A 161 16.67 9.79 -18.82
CA PHE A 161 16.47 10.76 -19.90
C PHE A 161 17.61 11.79 -19.97
N SER A 162 18.20 12.16 -18.82
CA SER A 162 19.34 13.09 -18.78
C SER A 162 20.69 12.45 -19.10
N GLY A 163 20.79 11.11 -19.05
CA GLY A 163 22.02 10.37 -19.42
C GLY A 163 22.14 10.02 -20.91
N GLY A 164 21.05 10.12 -21.67
CA GLY A 164 21.02 9.81 -23.10
C GLY A 164 21.35 11.00 -24.03
N GLU A 165 21.43 12.21 -23.48
CA GLU A 165 21.69 13.41 -24.29
C GLU A 165 23.19 13.78 -24.38
N GLN A 166 24.10 13.07 -23.70
CA GLN A 166 25.53 13.40 -23.68
C GLN A 166 26.39 12.60 -24.66
N ASP A 167 25.86 11.62 -25.40
CA ASP A 167 26.66 10.80 -26.31
C ASP A 167 26.38 11.04 -27.83
N CYS A 168 25.71 12.13 -28.16
CA CYS A 168 25.66 12.57 -29.56
C CYS A 168 26.68 13.69 -29.82
N GLU A 169 27.99 13.35 -29.85
CA GLU A 169 28.97 14.19 -30.55
C GLU A 169 28.61 14.23 -32.05
N PRO A 170 28.48 15.41 -32.66
CA PRO A 170 28.28 15.49 -34.07
C PRO A 170 29.62 15.16 -34.75
N GLN A 171 29.74 13.98 -35.34
CA GLN A 171 30.79 13.69 -36.32
C GLN A 171 30.59 14.66 -37.49
N GLN A 172 31.43 15.67 -37.55
CA GLN A 172 31.64 16.47 -38.73
C GLN A 172 32.16 15.56 -39.84
N GLN A 173 31.29 15.17 -40.75
CA GLN A 173 31.73 14.76 -42.10
C GLN A 173 31.43 15.91 -43.07
N ALA A 174 32.53 16.53 -43.52
CA ALA A 174 32.53 17.42 -44.66
C ALA A 174 32.13 16.66 -45.91
N GLY A 175 31.21 17.20 -46.70
CA GLY A 175 30.83 16.67 -48.00
C GLY A 175 29.76 17.56 -48.64
N GLU A 176 30.18 18.33 -49.63
CA GLU A 176 29.44 19.28 -50.45
C GLU A 176 28.22 18.68 -51.15
N GLY A 177 27.19 19.49 -51.37
CA GLY A 177 26.33 19.32 -52.54
C GLY A 177 24.83 19.45 -52.32
N SER A 178 24.32 20.68 -52.55
CA SER A 178 23.07 21.05 -53.25
C SER A 178 21.68 20.55 -52.81
N THR A 179 20.83 21.53 -52.79
CA THR A 179 19.43 21.65 -53.30
C THR A 179 18.30 21.56 -52.30
N LEU A 180 17.68 22.72 -52.15
CA LEU A 180 16.32 23.05 -51.72
C LEU A 180 15.28 21.91 -51.70
N ALA A 181 14.69 21.65 -50.58
CA ALA A 181 13.28 21.26 -50.46
C ALA A 181 12.72 21.70 -49.12
N ASN A 182 11.75 22.58 -49.13
CA ASN A 182 10.82 22.91 -48.06
C ASN A 182 10.17 21.63 -47.55
N THR A 183 10.36 21.31 -46.29
CA THR A 183 9.44 20.43 -45.56
C THR A 183 9.15 21.04 -44.22
N THR A 184 7.90 21.47 -44.10
CA THR A 184 7.20 21.84 -42.88
C THR A 184 7.51 20.87 -41.73
N ASP A 185 8.07 21.42 -40.64
CA ASP A 185 8.21 20.75 -39.35
C ASP A 185 6.84 20.33 -38.85
N VAL A 186 6.45 19.12 -39.21
CA VAL A 186 5.38 18.41 -38.46
C VAL A 186 6.05 17.88 -37.18
N GLN A 187 5.90 18.66 -36.14
CA GLN A 187 6.16 18.17 -34.79
C GLN A 187 5.34 16.88 -34.59
N SER A 188 6.05 15.76 -34.53
CA SER A 188 5.47 14.47 -34.15
C SER A 188 4.80 14.58 -32.80
N PRO A 189 3.50 14.27 -32.68
CA PRO A 189 2.81 14.31 -31.40
C PRO A 189 3.45 13.28 -30.48
N GLY A 190 4.01 13.75 -29.38
CA GLY A 190 4.47 13.10 -28.18
C GLY A 190 4.78 11.61 -28.30
N SER A 191 6.05 11.28 -28.27
CA SER A 191 6.50 9.91 -28.02
C SER A 191 5.82 9.40 -26.73
N ARG A 192 4.78 8.58 -26.87
CA ARG A 192 4.23 7.78 -25.77
C ARG A 192 5.37 6.96 -25.21
N VAL A 193 5.90 7.39 -24.09
CA VAL A 193 6.96 6.70 -23.39
C VAL A 193 6.41 5.34 -22.98
N GLU A 194 6.89 4.29 -23.66
CA GLU A 194 6.58 2.90 -23.28
C GLU A 194 6.85 2.68 -21.79
N PRO A 195 5.91 2.13 -21.05
CA PRO A 195 6.14 1.75 -19.66
C PRO A 195 7.02 0.49 -19.64
N ARG A 196 8.33 0.67 -19.76
CA ARG A 196 9.26 -0.41 -19.42
C ARG A 196 9.26 -0.54 -17.89
N PRO A 197 8.97 -1.70 -17.30
CA PRO A 197 9.30 -1.96 -15.92
C PRO A 197 10.83 -1.98 -15.85
N LEU A 198 11.41 -0.84 -15.48
CA LEU A 198 12.84 -0.73 -15.24
C LEU A 198 13.18 -1.64 -14.06
N PRO A 199 14.29 -2.41 -14.10
CA PRO A 199 14.76 -3.11 -12.92
C PRO A 199 14.96 -2.06 -11.84
N MET A 200 14.14 -2.15 -10.78
CA MET A 200 14.17 -1.19 -9.70
C MET A 200 15.50 -1.34 -8.96
N ASN A 201 16.28 -0.27 -8.84
CA ASN A 201 17.50 -0.31 -8.06
C ASN A 201 17.13 -0.70 -6.60
N TRP A 202 17.72 -1.78 -6.07
CA TRP A 202 17.38 -2.33 -4.76
C TRP A 202 17.53 -1.31 -3.61
N ARG A 203 18.51 -0.40 -3.70
CA ARG A 203 18.72 0.65 -2.70
C ARG A 203 17.56 1.64 -2.68
N LEU A 204 17.01 1.96 -3.84
CA LEU A 204 15.86 2.85 -3.98
C LEU A 204 14.56 2.14 -3.59
N ALA A 205 14.51 0.81 -3.73
CA ALA A 205 13.39 -0.02 -3.31
C ALA A 205 13.29 -0.19 -1.78
N THR A 206 14.37 0.05 -1.04
CA THR A 206 14.41 -0.15 0.42
C THR A 206 13.24 0.51 1.16
N PRO A 207 12.86 1.80 0.93
CA PRO A 207 11.73 2.41 1.62
C PRO A 207 10.39 1.69 1.39
N PHE A 208 10.17 1.15 0.19
CA PHE A 208 9.01 0.32 -0.12
C PHE A 208 8.94 -0.91 0.77
N PHE A 209 10.03 -1.67 0.86
CA PHE A 209 10.08 -2.90 1.67
C PHE A 209 10.07 -2.63 3.18
N VAL A 210 10.68 -1.54 3.63
CA VAL A 210 10.61 -1.09 5.03
C VAL A 210 9.16 -0.78 5.40
N ALA A 211 8.41 -0.07 4.56
CA ALA A 211 7.00 0.20 4.79
C ALA A 211 6.17 -1.10 4.86
N ILE A 212 6.46 -2.08 3.99
CA ILE A 212 5.83 -3.41 4.08
C ILE A 212 6.18 -4.11 5.40
N GLY A 213 7.42 -4.03 5.87
CA GLY A 213 7.82 -4.57 7.17
C GLY A 213 6.99 -4.00 8.33
N PHE A 214 6.73 -2.69 8.33
CA PHE A 214 5.82 -2.05 9.29
C PHE A 214 4.36 -2.48 9.09
N ALA A 215 3.90 -2.70 7.87
CA ALA A 215 2.57 -3.25 7.60
C ALA A 215 2.41 -4.67 8.19
N VAL A 216 3.48 -5.49 8.17
CA VAL A 216 3.52 -6.80 8.85
C VAL A 216 3.41 -6.64 10.36
N LEU A 217 4.12 -5.68 10.96
CA LEU A 217 4.03 -5.39 12.39
C LEU A 217 2.66 -4.79 12.78
N ALA A 218 1.89 -4.24 11.82
CA ALA A 218 0.53 -3.74 12.06
C ALA A 218 -0.52 -4.87 12.07
N LYS A 219 -0.49 -5.76 11.07
CA LYS A 219 -1.57 -6.77 10.90
C LYS A 219 -1.07 -8.16 10.47
N GLY A 220 0.21 -8.43 10.56
CA GLY A 220 0.80 -9.73 10.24
C GLY A 220 0.87 -10.04 8.75
N PRO A 221 0.62 -11.30 8.30
CA PRO A 221 0.84 -11.74 6.92
C PRO A 221 0.10 -10.91 5.85
N VAL A 222 -1.05 -10.34 6.19
CA VAL A 222 -1.83 -9.47 5.28
C VAL A 222 -0.99 -8.27 4.82
N GLY A 223 -0.08 -7.78 5.68
CA GLY A 223 0.83 -6.68 5.35
C GLY A 223 1.80 -6.98 4.20
N VAL A 224 2.07 -8.25 3.87
CA VAL A 224 2.84 -8.68 2.70
C VAL A 224 1.93 -9.14 1.56
N VAL A 225 0.95 -9.98 1.87
CA VAL A 225 0.11 -10.64 0.86
C VAL A 225 -0.65 -9.63 0.01
N LEU A 226 -1.26 -8.62 0.66
CA LEU A 226 -2.07 -7.63 -0.05
C LEU A 226 -1.23 -6.75 -0.99
N PRO A 227 -0.16 -6.07 -0.55
CA PRO A 227 0.67 -5.28 -1.46
C PRO A 227 1.38 -6.13 -2.52
N ALA A 228 1.79 -7.36 -2.20
CA ALA A 228 2.37 -8.27 -3.18
C ALA A 228 1.37 -8.65 -4.28
N ALA A 229 0.13 -8.95 -3.92
CA ALA A 229 -0.94 -9.25 -4.88
C ALA A 229 -1.26 -8.05 -5.79
N ILE A 230 -1.36 -6.83 -5.21
CA ILE A 230 -1.61 -5.60 -5.97
C ILE A 230 -0.45 -5.33 -6.94
N LEU A 231 0.79 -5.39 -6.45
CA LEU A 231 1.97 -5.15 -7.27
C LEU A 231 2.12 -6.19 -8.38
N MET A 232 1.92 -7.47 -8.06
CA MET A 232 1.97 -8.55 -9.04
C MET A 232 0.92 -8.35 -10.13
N LEU A 233 -0.32 -8.06 -9.76
CA LEU A 233 -1.40 -7.80 -10.73
C LEU A 233 -1.06 -6.59 -11.61
N PHE A 234 -0.57 -5.51 -11.02
CA PHE A 234 -0.14 -4.32 -11.76
C PHE A 234 0.96 -4.64 -12.77
N LEU A 235 2.00 -5.37 -12.36
CA LEU A 235 3.10 -5.76 -13.25
C LEU A 235 2.62 -6.67 -14.39
N LEU A 236 1.77 -7.65 -14.09
CA LEU A 236 1.23 -8.57 -15.10
C LEU A 236 0.39 -7.83 -16.15
N ILE A 237 -0.42 -6.84 -15.73
CA ILE A 237 -1.20 -5.98 -16.65
C ILE A 237 -0.26 -5.14 -17.52
N THR A 238 0.75 -4.52 -16.92
CA THR A 238 1.72 -3.66 -17.63
C THR A 238 2.55 -4.45 -18.64
N PHE A 239 3.00 -5.66 -18.30
CA PHE A 239 3.70 -6.55 -19.24
C PHE A 239 2.82 -6.95 -20.42
N ARG A 240 1.52 -7.17 -20.18
CA ARG A 240 0.59 -7.50 -21.23
C ARG A 240 0.38 -6.37 -22.24
N GLU A 241 0.25 -5.13 -21.78
CA GLU A 241 0.10 -3.97 -22.66
C GLU A 241 1.30 -3.85 -23.59
N ARG A 242 2.50 -4.05 -23.06
CA ARG A 242 3.75 -4.07 -23.82
C ARG A 242 3.72 -5.13 -24.94
N ASP A 243 3.31 -6.36 -24.62
CA ASP A 243 3.30 -7.44 -25.60
C ASP A 243 2.22 -7.26 -26.66
N GLN A 244 1.07 -6.68 -26.31
CA GLN A 244 0.02 -6.35 -27.27
C GLN A 244 0.45 -5.27 -28.27
N GLU A 245 1.27 -4.31 -27.87
CA GLU A 245 1.85 -3.35 -28.80
C GLU A 245 2.84 -4.03 -29.79
N LEU A 246 3.61 -5.00 -29.32
CA LEU A 246 4.48 -5.82 -30.15
C LEU A 246 3.70 -6.79 -31.06
N GLU A 247 2.56 -7.32 -30.60
CA GLU A 247 1.67 -8.23 -31.36
C GLU A 247 0.74 -7.52 -32.34
N LYS A 248 0.47 -6.21 -32.20
CA LYS A 248 -0.26 -5.44 -33.23
C LYS A 248 0.39 -5.52 -34.61
N LEU A 249 1.63 -5.99 -34.68
CA LEU A 249 2.34 -6.32 -35.90
C LEU A 249 1.98 -7.68 -36.52
N LYS A 250 1.17 -8.54 -35.84
CA LYS A 250 0.71 -9.84 -36.33
C LYS A 250 -0.79 -10.02 -36.08
N PRO A 251 -1.66 -10.04 -37.12
CA PRO A 251 -3.10 -10.22 -36.93
C PRO A 251 -3.41 -11.64 -36.43
N ILE A 252 -3.94 -11.76 -35.22
CA ILE A 252 -4.43 -13.05 -34.68
C ILE A 252 -5.86 -13.28 -35.14
N ALA A 253 -6.04 -14.22 -36.08
CA ALA A 253 -7.33 -14.72 -36.51
C ALA A 253 -7.82 -15.79 -35.51
N GLY A 254 -9.00 -15.58 -34.88
CA GLY A 254 -9.64 -16.58 -34.03
C GLY A 254 -10.83 -16.05 -33.21
N PRO A 255 -11.77 -16.94 -32.79
CA PRO A 255 -12.97 -16.55 -32.07
C PRO A 255 -12.66 -16.07 -30.65
N TRP A 256 -13.48 -15.14 -30.13
CA TRP A 256 -13.25 -14.36 -28.89
C TRP A 256 -13.06 -15.21 -27.61
N TRP A 257 -13.70 -16.42 -27.51
CA TRP A 257 -13.54 -17.30 -26.34
C TRP A 257 -12.17 -18.00 -26.28
N ARG A 258 -11.54 -18.27 -27.41
CA ARG A 258 -10.14 -18.72 -27.45
C ARG A 258 -9.17 -17.62 -27.00
N ARG A 259 -9.53 -16.34 -27.27
CA ARG A 259 -8.75 -15.18 -26.82
C ARG A 259 -8.75 -15.04 -25.29
N GLY A 260 -9.86 -15.34 -24.59
CA GLY A 260 -9.94 -15.31 -23.13
C GLY A 260 -9.04 -16.32 -22.43
N GLY A 261 -9.04 -17.58 -22.92
CA GLY A 261 -8.21 -18.65 -22.34
C GLY A 261 -6.71 -18.46 -22.60
N SER A 262 -6.33 -18.01 -23.81
CA SER A 262 -4.94 -17.67 -24.15
C SER A 262 -4.47 -16.44 -23.35
N MET A 263 -5.35 -15.47 -23.14
CA MET A 263 -5.11 -14.28 -22.37
C MET A 263 -4.76 -14.58 -20.92
N LEU A 264 -5.51 -15.46 -20.24
CA LEU A 264 -5.20 -15.90 -18.87
C LEU A 264 -3.88 -16.67 -18.80
N ARG A 265 -3.62 -17.57 -19.73
CA ARG A 265 -2.33 -18.28 -19.82
C ARG A 265 -1.15 -17.32 -20.07
N GLN A 266 -1.35 -16.29 -20.90
CA GLN A 266 -0.34 -15.29 -21.16
C GLN A 266 -0.11 -14.40 -19.93
N LEU A 267 -1.15 -13.99 -19.18
CA LEU A 267 -1.04 -13.20 -17.96
C LEU A 267 -0.32 -13.97 -16.85
N PHE A 268 -0.70 -15.21 -16.60
CA PHE A 268 -0.19 -16.04 -15.50
C PHE A 268 0.93 -17.01 -15.94
N GLY A 269 1.59 -16.75 -17.06
CA GLY A 269 2.76 -17.53 -17.49
C GLY A 269 3.87 -17.48 -16.45
N TRP A 270 4.43 -18.66 -16.11
CA TRP A 270 5.47 -18.80 -15.09
C TRP A 270 6.68 -17.88 -15.35
N GLU A 271 7.07 -17.74 -16.61
CA GLU A 271 8.19 -16.87 -17.03
C GLU A 271 7.95 -15.39 -16.66
N ARG A 272 6.71 -14.90 -16.84
CA ARG A 272 6.33 -13.52 -16.49
C ARG A 272 6.29 -13.29 -14.99
N ILE A 273 5.79 -14.27 -14.25
CA ILE A 273 5.82 -14.21 -12.78
C ILE A 273 7.27 -14.12 -12.30
N LEU A 274 8.16 -14.93 -12.87
CA LEU A 274 9.58 -14.89 -12.56
C LEU A 274 10.24 -13.56 -12.95
N GLU A 275 9.89 -13.01 -14.10
CA GLU A 275 10.38 -11.69 -14.55
C GLU A 275 9.92 -10.57 -13.59
N ALA A 276 8.64 -10.57 -13.20
CA ALA A 276 8.10 -9.63 -12.23
C ALA A 276 8.79 -9.76 -10.86
N VAL A 277 8.95 -10.96 -10.35
CA VAL A 277 9.63 -11.25 -9.07
C VAL A 277 11.10 -10.80 -9.08
N ARG A 278 11.81 -11.06 -10.20
CA ARG A 278 13.20 -10.62 -10.36
C ARG A 278 13.30 -9.10 -10.50
N GLY A 279 12.41 -8.48 -11.27
CA GLY A 279 12.39 -7.03 -11.51
C GLY A 279 12.21 -6.20 -10.24
N VAL A 280 11.55 -6.75 -9.23
CA VAL A 280 11.31 -6.11 -7.92
C VAL A 280 12.40 -6.48 -6.89
N HIS A 281 13.38 -7.31 -7.22
CA HIS A 281 14.38 -7.84 -6.27
C HIS A 281 13.75 -8.50 -5.03
N PHE A 282 12.75 -9.33 -5.24
CA PHE A 282 11.92 -9.92 -4.17
C PHE A 282 12.75 -10.54 -3.04
N GLY A 283 13.86 -11.22 -3.33
CA GLY A 283 14.70 -11.85 -2.31
C GLY A 283 15.32 -10.84 -1.34
N ILE A 284 15.87 -9.74 -1.85
CA ILE A 284 16.42 -8.65 -1.02
C ILE A 284 15.29 -7.97 -0.25
N GLY A 285 14.18 -7.71 -0.94
CA GLY A 285 13.00 -7.10 -0.33
C GLY A 285 12.43 -7.92 0.81
N PHE A 286 12.32 -9.24 0.64
CA PHE A 286 11.90 -10.15 1.69
C PHE A 286 12.86 -10.12 2.89
N GLY A 287 14.18 -10.08 2.64
CA GLY A 287 15.18 -9.90 3.70
C GLY A 287 15.00 -8.61 4.49
N ILE A 288 14.65 -7.49 3.82
CA ILE A 288 14.38 -6.19 4.47
C ILE A 288 13.10 -6.28 5.32
N VAL A 289 12.03 -6.87 4.79
CA VAL A 289 10.78 -7.08 5.54
C VAL A 289 11.02 -7.90 6.80
N LEU A 290 11.80 -8.98 6.69
CA LEU A 290 12.19 -9.79 7.84
C LEU A 290 13.05 -8.98 8.82
N ALA A 291 14.02 -8.20 8.36
CA ALA A 291 14.86 -7.39 9.23
C ALA A 291 14.05 -6.37 10.06
N VAL A 292 12.95 -5.85 9.52
CA VAL A 292 12.05 -4.93 10.23
C VAL A 292 11.10 -5.68 11.18
N ALA A 293 10.50 -6.76 10.73
CA ALA A 293 9.43 -7.43 11.49
C ALA A 293 9.96 -8.49 12.46
N LEU A 294 10.94 -9.29 12.05
CA LEU A 294 11.42 -10.46 12.78
C LEU A 294 11.96 -10.15 14.19
N PRO A 295 12.67 -9.02 14.45
CA PRO A 295 13.19 -8.75 15.78
C PRO A 295 12.12 -8.79 16.87
N TRP A 296 10.95 -8.18 16.61
CA TRP A 296 9.86 -8.24 17.59
C TRP A 296 9.23 -9.64 17.70
N TYR A 297 9.00 -10.32 16.57
CA TYR A 297 8.46 -11.69 16.59
C TYR A 297 9.36 -12.66 17.36
N LEU A 298 10.67 -12.54 17.20
CA LEU A 298 11.62 -13.35 17.96
C LEU A 298 11.61 -13.01 19.45
N ALA A 299 11.61 -11.70 19.77
CA ALA A 299 11.64 -11.26 21.16
C ALA A 299 10.37 -11.69 21.92
N VAL A 300 9.17 -11.53 21.33
CA VAL A 300 7.93 -11.99 21.96
C VAL A 300 7.87 -13.52 22.02
N GLY A 301 8.35 -14.20 20.98
CA GLY A 301 8.43 -15.66 20.97
C GLY A 301 9.29 -16.22 22.12
N ILE A 302 10.49 -15.66 22.31
CA ILE A 302 11.40 -16.05 23.41
C ILE A 302 10.74 -15.74 24.77
N LYS A 303 10.16 -14.54 24.94
CA LYS A 303 9.57 -14.12 26.23
C LYS A 303 8.31 -14.87 26.61
N THR A 304 7.64 -15.51 25.65
CA THR A 304 6.39 -16.26 25.86
C THR A 304 6.52 -17.76 25.58
N ASP A 305 7.74 -18.30 25.54
CA ASP A 305 8.01 -19.71 25.25
C ASP A 305 7.30 -20.21 23.96
N GLY A 306 7.22 -19.34 22.95
CA GLY A 306 6.57 -19.62 21.67
C GLY A 306 5.04 -19.54 21.69
N ASN A 307 4.39 -19.37 22.84
CA ASN A 307 2.92 -19.39 22.97
C ASN A 307 2.27 -18.28 22.18
N TRP A 308 2.87 -17.08 22.15
CA TRP A 308 2.36 -15.98 21.34
C TRP A 308 2.37 -16.30 19.84
N LEU A 309 3.49 -16.84 19.33
CA LEU A 309 3.63 -17.20 17.91
C LEU A 309 2.64 -18.29 17.51
N ARG A 310 2.50 -19.33 18.36
CA ARG A 310 1.54 -20.41 18.13
C ARG A 310 0.11 -19.87 18.04
N GLY A 311 -0.33 -19.07 19.01
CA GLY A 311 -1.66 -18.47 19.02
C GLY A 311 -1.88 -17.57 17.79
N PHE A 312 -0.90 -16.73 17.42
CA PHE A 312 -1.03 -15.82 16.31
C PHE A 312 -1.07 -16.54 14.96
N PHE A 313 -0.09 -17.40 14.65
CA PHE A 313 0.02 -18.03 13.34
C PHE A 313 -0.93 -19.21 13.17
N LEU A 314 -1.06 -20.09 14.16
CA LEU A 314 -1.88 -21.29 14.03
C LEU A 314 -3.36 -21.00 14.33
N ASP A 315 -3.68 -20.41 15.50
CA ASP A 315 -5.07 -20.26 15.92
C ASP A 315 -5.77 -19.09 15.20
N HIS A 316 -5.11 -17.91 15.12
CA HIS A 316 -5.73 -16.72 14.54
C HIS A 316 -5.59 -16.59 13.03
N ASN A 317 -4.48 -16.99 12.42
CA ASN A 317 -4.33 -16.88 10.97
C ASN A 317 -4.74 -18.17 10.25
N LEU A 318 -4.11 -19.30 10.55
CA LEU A 318 -4.39 -20.57 9.86
C LEU A 318 -5.76 -21.13 10.27
N GLY A 319 -6.09 -21.11 11.56
CA GLY A 319 -7.39 -21.57 12.06
C GLY A 319 -8.56 -20.82 11.46
N ARG A 320 -8.46 -19.48 11.30
CA ARG A 320 -9.50 -18.67 10.62
C ARG A 320 -9.57 -18.92 9.10
N ALA A 321 -8.48 -19.30 8.47
CA ALA A 321 -8.46 -19.64 7.05
C ALA A 321 -9.10 -21.00 6.76
N LEU A 322 -9.01 -21.95 7.70
CA LEU A 322 -9.48 -23.33 7.53
C LEU A 322 -10.85 -23.60 8.14
N SER A 323 -11.27 -22.86 9.14
CA SER A 323 -12.57 -23.02 9.81
C SER A 323 -13.25 -21.67 10.02
N ALA A 324 -14.53 -21.57 9.65
CA ALA A 324 -15.36 -20.44 10.03
C ALA A 324 -15.51 -20.43 11.58
N LYS A 325 -14.81 -19.50 12.25
CA LYS A 325 -15.04 -19.22 13.67
C LYS A 325 -16.35 -18.45 13.80
N GLU A 326 -17.14 -18.77 14.84
CA GLU A 326 -18.37 -18.06 15.20
C GLU A 326 -19.58 -18.31 14.30
N ASN A 327 -19.95 -19.61 14.09
CA ASN A 327 -21.28 -20.01 13.58
C ASN A 327 -21.80 -19.25 12.34
N HIS A 328 -20.91 -18.56 11.63
CA HIS A 328 -21.20 -17.94 10.34
C HIS A 328 -21.12 -19.00 9.24
N ASN A 329 -22.05 -19.95 9.28
CA ASN A 329 -22.32 -20.82 8.15
C ASN A 329 -22.78 -19.91 7.01
N GLY A 330 -21.88 -19.72 6.03
CA GLY A 330 -22.09 -18.81 4.94
C GLY A 330 -23.37 -19.07 4.18
N PHE A 331 -24.32 -18.19 4.33
CA PHE A 331 -25.48 -18.14 3.46
C PHE A 331 -25.02 -17.90 2.02
N PRO A 332 -25.57 -18.54 0.99
CA PRO A 332 -25.09 -18.40 -0.39
C PRO A 332 -25.11 -16.96 -0.94
N PHE A 333 -25.74 -16.02 -0.25
CA PHE A 333 -25.81 -14.60 -0.60
C PHE A 333 -24.73 -13.70 0.03
N TYR A 334 -23.73 -14.25 0.70
CA TYR A 334 -22.65 -13.44 1.31
C TYR A 334 -21.90 -12.59 0.27
N SER A 335 -21.72 -13.10 -0.94
CA SER A 335 -21.10 -12.33 -2.03
C SER A 335 -21.91 -11.08 -2.39
N LEU A 336 -23.25 -11.18 -2.37
CA LEU A 336 -24.13 -10.04 -2.61
C LEU A 336 -24.06 -8.99 -1.47
N TYR A 337 -24.01 -9.48 -0.22
CA TYR A 337 -23.80 -8.62 0.95
C TYR A 337 -22.50 -7.81 0.84
N TYR A 338 -21.39 -8.45 0.50
CA TYR A 338 -20.12 -7.74 0.31
C TYR A 338 -20.17 -6.72 -0.83
N LEU A 339 -20.87 -7.01 -1.93
CA LEU A 339 -21.06 -6.03 -3.00
C LEU A 339 -21.80 -4.78 -2.50
N VAL A 340 -22.89 -4.97 -1.75
CA VAL A 340 -23.64 -3.84 -1.17
C VAL A 340 -22.79 -3.07 -0.16
N VAL A 341 -22.08 -3.77 0.73
CA VAL A 341 -21.20 -3.13 1.73
C VAL A 341 -20.07 -2.34 1.07
N ILE A 342 -19.44 -2.87 0.01
CA ILE A 342 -18.39 -2.15 -0.72
C ILE A 342 -18.94 -0.85 -1.32
N HIS A 343 -20.11 -0.90 -1.99
CA HIS A 343 -20.71 0.29 -2.57
C HIS A 343 -21.07 1.35 -1.53
N LEU A 344 -21.71 0.93 -0.42
CA LEU A 344 -22.04 1.85 0.68
C LEU A 344 -20.78 2.41 1.37
N SER A 345 -19.75 1.60 1.50
CA SER A 345 -18.50 1.98 2.17
C SER A 345 -17.66 2.96 1.38
N CYS A 346 -17.72 2.88 0.04
CA CYS A 346 -17.02 3.78 -0.87
C CYS A 346 -17.84 5.06 -1.20
N PHE A 347 -19.06 5.15 -0.70
CA PHE A 347 -19.88 6.35 -0.90
C PHE A 347 -19.31 7.50 -0.06
N PRO A 348 -19.05 8.68 -0.69
CA PRO A 348 -18.52 9.85 -0.01
C PRO A 348 -19.56 10.53 0.88
#